data_a3894dd149cb299de6393cf9aa97a7fb
#
_entry.id   a3894dd149cb299de6393cf9aa97a7fb
#
_cell.length_a   1.000
_cell.length_b   1.000
_cell.length_c   1.000
_cell.angle_alpha   90.00
_cell.angle_beta   90.00
_cell.angle_gamma   90.00
#
_symmetry.space_group_name_H-M   'P 1'
#
loop_
_entity.id
_entity.type
_entity.pdbx_description
1 polymer ?
#
loop_
_entity_poly.entity_id
_entity_poly.type
_entity_poly.pdbx_seq_one_letter_code
_entity_poly.pdbx_strand_id
1 'polypeptide(L)'
;MKRLVTLALAAAMMSVPLLAQTKTTSDKQSPAGLAMARPEAVGMSSERLARIRVAMQRYVDRKEVPGVVTLVARRGKVVHFDAIGFRNAETQAPMTTDTIFRIASMTKPIASVALMMLYEEGYFLLTDPISKWLPEFADMKVAVAAPPAERIGAPYKLVPAARPITIKHVLTHTAGLPNSYRGFTVAEYAKTVAKVKPDETMTDRLKRIAKLPLNFHPGDAWEYGPGTDVVGALVEKMSGMSLDEFFRKRIFEPLGMKDTHFYLPAEKIGRLAALYQPNAESNNTIKLTEAPTVESRWVKEPHALFSGAGGLVSTAADYVRFHQMMLNSGELNGVRLLGRKTVELMTTNHIGDQQVWLTGPGYGFGLGYSVIKDVGQAAVTSSVGTYGWGGAFCTYFWVDPVEEMVGVVMTQVSPYTHLNIRQEFQVLANQAIVDSAKKGNSNHAAAP
;
A
#
# COMPACT_ATOMS: atom_id res chain seq x y z
N MET A 1 -47.52 87.40 6.60
CA MET A 1 -48.26 86.29 7.26
C MET A 1 -48.23 85.07 6.35
N LYS A 2 -47.37 84.13 6.57
CA LYS A 2 -47.41 82.82 5.91
C LYS A 2 -47.00 81.77 6.94
N ARG A 3 -47.98 80.92 7.29
CA ARG A 3 -47.76 79.79 8.24
C ARG A 3 -47.04 78.66 7.53
N LEU A 4 -45.92 78.17 8.10
CA LEU A 4 -45.27 76.95 7.74
C LEU A 4 -45.93 75.81 8.53
N VAL A 5 -46.39 74.80 7.81
CA VAL A 5 -46.81 73.48 8.37
C VAL A 5 -45.65 72.51 8.28
N THR A 6 -45.17 72.03 9.44
CA THR A 6 -44.11 71.02 9.54
C THR A 6 -44.76 69.65 9.61
N LEU A 7 -44.51 68.82 8.60
CA LEU A 7 -44.87 67.38 8.58
C LEU A 7 -43.80 66.57 9.27
N ALA A 8 -44.18 65.90 10.35
CA ALA A 8 -43.30 64.92 11.02
C ALA A 8 -43.51 63.53 10.38
N LEU A 9 -42.45 62.97 9.76
CA LEU A 9 -42.43 61.60 9.28
C LEU A 9 -41.97 60.67 10.42
N ALA A 10 -42.85 59.79 10.90
CA ALA A 10 -42.49 58.73 11.83
C ALA A 10 -41.89 57.51 11.04
N ALA A 11 -40.64 57.27 11.21
CA ALA A 11 -39.99 56.06 10.67
C ALA A 11 -40.21 54.87 11.62
N ALA A 12 -40.99 53.88 11.20
CA ALA A 12 -41.16 52.60 11.90
C ALA A 12 -39.94 51.72 11.59
N MET A 13 -39.03 51.48 12.58
CA MET A 13 -37.99 50.49 12.51
C MET A 13 -38.61 49.11 12.69
N MET A 14 -38.71 48.33 11.60
CA MET A 14 -38.94 46.91 11.68
C MET A 14 -37.64 46.21 12.13
N SER A 15 -37.61 45.69 13.34
CA SER A 15 -36.56 44.80 13.84
C SER A 15 -36.71 43.42 13.19
N VAL A 16 -35.81 43.10 12.26
CA VAL A 16 -35.65 41.74 11.72
C VAL A 16 -34.93 40.89 12.79
N PRO A 17 -35.47 39.74 13.21
CA PRO A 17 -34.74 38.87 14.12
C PRO A 17 -33.54 38.28 13.41
N LEU A 18 -32.35 38.54 13.94
CA LEU A 18 -31.09 37.91 13.53
C LEU A 18 -31.17 36.42 13.88
N LEU A 19 -31.48 35.59 12.89
CA LEU A 19 -31.35 34.12 13.02
C LEU A 19 -29.90 33.82 13.37
N ALA A 20 -29.67 33.44 14.62
CA ALA A 20 -28.41 32.91 15.07
C ALA A 20 -28.04 31.66 14.21
N GLN A 21 -27.08 31.82 13.33
CA GLN A 21 -26.45 30.69 12.68
C GLN A 21 -25.86 29.81 13.78
N THR A 22 -26.47 28.66 14.01
CA THR A 22 -25.92 27.60 14.82
C THR A 22 -24.56 27.23 14.21
N LYS A 23 -23.46 27.54 14.92
CA LYS A 23 -22.13 27.07 14.61
C LYS A 23 -22.22 25.54 14.51
N THR A 24 -22.12 25.03 13.29
CA THR A 24 -21.84 23.62 13.06
C THR A 24 -20.62 23.27 13.90
N THR A 25 -20.78 22.31 14.79
CA THR A 25 -19.70 21.70 15.55
C THR A 25 -18.59 21.34 14.57
N SER A 26 -17.41 21.90 14.76
CA SER A 26 -16.23 21.55 13.96
C SER A 26 -16.05 20.03 14.04
N ASP A 27 -16.22 19.33 12.93
CA ASP A 27 -15.89 17.92 12.82
C ASP A 27 -14.44 17.75 13.31
N LYS A 28 -14.25 17.09 14.44
CA LYS A 28 -12.91 16.79 14.93
C LYS A 28 -12.20 15.93 13.89
N GLN A 29 -11.20 16.51 13.24
CA GLN A 29 -10.37 15.73 12.31
C GLN A 29 -9.64 14.64 13.11
N SER A 30 -9.65 13.44 12.58
CA SER A 30 -8.82 12.36 13.10
C SER A 30 -7.33 12.69 12.88
N PRO A 31 -6.42 12.02 13.59
CA PRO A 31 -4.98 12.06 13.26
C PRO A 31 -4.68 11.70 11.81
N ALA A 32 -5.58 10.94 11.16
CA ALA A 32 -5.50 10.61 9.73
C ALA A 32 -5.86 11.79 8.80
N GLY A 33 -6.25 12.95 9.32
CA GLY A 33 -6.67 14.09 8.50
C GLY A 33 -7.98 13.89 7.73
N LEU A 34 -8.69 12.80 8.02
CA LEU A 34 -10.06 12.54 7.59
C LEU A 34 -11.00 12.85 8.75
N ALA A 35 -12.24 13.23 8.46
CA ALA A 35 -13.22 13.45 9.51
C ALA A 35 -13.54 12.13 10.26
N MET A 36 -13.64 12.22 11.60
CA MET A 36 -14.19 11.12 12.40
C MET A 36 -15.72 11.13 12.32
N ALA A 37 -16.32 9.95 12.27
CA ALA A 37 -17.78 9.83 12.34
C ALA A 37 -18.20 8.66 13.24
N ARG A 38 -19.44 8.70 13.71
CA ARG A 38 -20.06 7.49 14.27
C ARG A 38 -20.27 6.48 13.16
N PRO A 39 -20.01 5.19 13.39
CA PRO A 39 -20.20 4.13 12.40
C PRO A 39 -21.58 4.16 11.74
N GLU A 40 -22.63 4.44 12.51
CA GLU A 40 -24.01 4.50 12.03
C GLU A 40 -24.22 5.59 10.98
N ALA A 41 -23.46 6.67 11.03
CA ALA A 41 -23.56 7.77 10.05
C ALA A 41 -23.10 7.38 8.64
N VAL A 42 -22.39 6.25 8.54
CA VAL A 42 -21.91 5.69 7.25
C VAL A 42 -22.41 4.26 7.03
N GLY A 43 -23.48 3.84 7.74
CA GLY A 43 -24.12 2.54 7.55
C GLY A 43 -23.34 1.36 8.16
N MET A 44 -22.57 1.59 9.23
CA MET A 44 -21.89 0.55 9.99
C MET A 44 -22.41 0.48 11.42
N SER A 45 -22.25 -0.67 12.07
CA SER A 45 -22.63 -0.90 13.48
C SER A 45 -21.44 -0.70 14.41
N SER A 46 -21.55 0.20 15.37
CA SER A 46 -20.55 0.39 16.44
C SER A 46 -20.35 -0.88 17.26
N GLU A 47 -21.43 -1.60 17.63
CA GLU A 47 -21.38 -2.85 18.36
C GLU A 47 -20.55 -3.92 17.62
N ARG A 48 -20.78 -4.04 16.31
CA ARG A 48 -20.06 -5.01 15.48
C ARG A 48 -18.60 -4.61 15.28
N LEU A 49 -18.29 -3.32 15.11
CA LEU A 49 -16.91 -2.83 15.02
C LEU A 49 -16.12 -3.06 16.32
N ALA A 50 -16.78 -3.01 17.48
CA ALA A 50 -16.14 -3.29 18.76
C ALA A 50 -15.54 -4.72 18.85
N ARG A 51 -16.02 -5.66 18.05
CA ARG A 51 -15.46 -7.02 17.94
C ARG A 51 -14.01 -7.02 17.44
N ILE A 52 -13.59 -6.00 16.68
CA ILE A 52 -12.20 -5.85 16.22
C ILE A 52 -11.27 -5.79 17.43
N ARG A 53 -11.57 -4.91 18.40
CA ARG A 53 -10.73 -4.77 19.59
C ARG A 53 -10.59 -6.09 20.35
N VAL A 54 -11.70 -6.80 20.55
CA VAL A 54 -11.71 -8.10 21.26
C VAL A 54 -10.85 -9.13 20.53
N ALA A 55 -10.96 -9.21 19.21
CA ALA A 55 -10.17 -10.14 18.40
C ALA A 55 -8.68 -9.81 18.41
N MET A 56 -8.33 -8.53 18.21
CA MET A 56 -6.94 -8.09 18.22
C MET A 56 -6.28 -8.24 19.58
N GLN A 57 -7.03 -8.01 20.67
CA GLN A 57 -6.54 -8.23 22.04
C GLN A 57 -6.13 -9.68 22.27
N ARG A 58 -6.87 -10.67 21.73
CA ARG A 58 -6.51 -12.09 21.86
C ARG A 58 -5.14 -12.43 21.30
N TYR A 59 -4.71 -11.79 20.18
CA TYR A 59 -3.36 -11.99 19.62
C TYR A 59 -2.29 -11.44 20.57
N VAL A 60 -2.55 -10.29 21.19
CA VAL A 60 -1.64 -9.69 22.18
C VAL A 60 -1.56 -10.53 23.45
N ASP A 61 -2.70 -10.98 23.98
CA ASP A 61 -2.77 -11.79 25.20
C ASP A 61 -2.05 -13.14 25.03
N ARG A 62 -2.14 -13.76 23.86
CA ARG A 62 -1.41 -14.98 23.51
C ARG A 62 0.07 -14.72 23.16
N LYS A 63 0.50 -13.46 23.18
CA LYS A 63 1.86 -13.04 22.82
C LYS A 63 2.27 -13.48 21.40
N GLU A 64 1.32 -13.54 20.48
CA GLU A 64 1.55 -13.82 19.06
C GLU A 64 1.96 -12.56 18.28
N VAL A 65 1.54 -11.38 18.77
CA VAL A 65 1.97 -10.07 18.30
C VAL A 65 2.30 -9.17 19.49
N PRO A 66 3.22 -8.18 19.36
CA PRO A 66 3.54 -7.26 20.45
C PRO A 66 2.39 -6.27 20.69
N GLY A 67 1.74 -5.88 19.63
CA GLY A 67 0.63 -4.94 19.59
C GLY A 67 0.21 -4.71 18.15
N VAL A 68 -0.90 -4.01 17.97
CA VAL A 68 -1.53 -3.79 16.67
C VAL A 68 -2.21 -2.43 16.61
N VAL A 69 -2.15 -1.81 15.44
CA VAL A 69 -2.97 -0.64 15.07
C VAL A 69 -3.94 -1.06 13.98
N THR A 70 -5.22 -0.74 14.16
CA THR A 70 -6.28 -0.99 13.18
C THR A 70 -7.03 0.28 12.86
N LEU A 71 -7.32 0.51 11.57
CA LEU A 71 -8.08 1.65 11.09
C LEU A 71 -9.08 1.22 10.03
N VAL A 72 -10.33 1.69 10.14
CA VAL A 72 -11.37 1.56 9.11
C VAL A 72 -11.92 2.93 8.79
N ALA A 73 -11.92 3.27 7.50
CA ALA A 73 -12.61 4.43 6.96
C ALA A 73 -13.68 3.97 5.96
N ARG A 74 -14.87 4.57 6.00
CA ARG A 74 -15.96 4.34 5.04
C ARG A 74 -16.56 5.66 4.59
N ARG A 75 -16.81 5.82 3.29
CA ARG A 75 -17.37 7.06 2.71
C ARG A 75 -16.58 8.31 3.13
N GLY A 76 -15.26 8.21 3.13
CA GLY A 76 -14.36 9.30 3.50
C GLY A 76 -14.34 9.67 4.99
N LYS A 77 -14.93 8.86 5.86
CA LYS A 77 -14.98 9.07 7.31
C LYS A 77 -14.27 7.92 8.06
N VAL A 78 -13.43 8.26 9.02
CA VAL A 78 -12.84 7.27 9.92
C VAL A 78 -13.87 6.86 10.95
N VAL A 79 -14.16 5.57 11.05
CA VAL A 79 -15.17 4.99 11.94
C VAL A 79 -14.60 4.05 13.00
N HIS A 80 -13.36 3.63 12.81
CA HIS A 80 -12.59 2.84 13.76
C HIS A 80 -11.12 3.22 13.65
N PHE A 81 -10.47 3.53 14.76
CA PHE A 81 -9.04 3.77 14.83
C PHE A 81 -8.55 3.44 16.22
N ASP A 82 -7.87 2.31 16.38
CA ASP A 82 -7.51 1.74 17.67
C ASP A 82 -6.07 1.23 17.68
N ALA A 83 -5.46 1.25 18.88
CA ALA A 83 -4.12 0.75 19.15
C ALA A 83 -4.17 -0.12 20.40
N ILE A 84 -3.57 -1.32 20.34
CA ILE A 84 -3.64 -2.32 21.39
C ILE A 84 -2.24 -2.90 21.62
N GLY A 85 -1.90 -3.18 22.88
CA GLY A 85 -0.61 -3.77 23.26
C GLY A 85 0.55 -2.77 23.24
N PHE A 86 1.73 -3.21 22.81
CA PHE A 86 2.97 -2.48 22.93
C PHE A 86 3.64 -2.31 21.56
N ARG A 87 4.22 -1.11 21.29
CA ARG A 87 5.15 -0.91 20.17
C ARG A 87 6.53 -1.50 20.44
N ASN A 88 6.84 -1.69 21.75
CA ASN A 88 8.01 -2.43 22.21
C ASN A 88 7.61 -3.18 23.49
N ALA A 89 7.49 -4.50 23.41
CA ALA A 89 7.04 -5.35 24.52
C ALA A 89 8.14 -5.50 25.60
N GLU A 90 9.41 -5.40 25.22
CA GLU A 90 10.53 -5.51 26.17
C GLU A 90 10.56 -4.33 27.17
N THR A 91 10.28 -3.13 26.65
CA THR A 91 10.25 -1.90 27.47
C THR A 91 8.85 -1.54 27.93
N GLN A 92 7.85 -2.32 27.57
CA GLN A 92 6.43 -2.05 27.79
C GLN A 92 5.97 -0.68 27.26
N ALA A 93 6.65 -0.16 26.22
CA ALA A 93 6.24 1.07 25.58
C ALA A 93 4.90 0.85 24.85
N PRO A 94 3.82 1.59 25.21
CA PRO A 94 2.48 1.31 24.71
C PRO A 94 2.38 1.53 23.20
N MET A 95 1.57 0.71 22.51
CA MET A 95 1.15 0.96 21.14
C MET A 95 0.27 2.20 21.11
N THR A 96 0.49 3.09 20.15
CA THR A 96 -0.30 4.30 19.95
C THR A 96 -0.74 4.40 18.49
N THR A 97 -1.80 5.15 18.21
CA THR A 97 -2.33 5.31 16.84
C THR A 97 -1.35 6.01 15.88
N ASP A 98 -0.37 6.72 16.42
CA ASP A 98 0.71 7.38 15.69
C ASP A 98 2.01 6.56 15.64
N THR A 99 1.98 5.29 16.07
CA THR A 99 3.11 4.37 15.95
C THR A 99 3.52 4.21 14.49
N ILE A 100 4.82 4.25 14.24
CA ILE A 100 5.42 4.10 12.91
C ILE A 100 5.82 2.64 12.70
N PHE A 101 5.51 2.10 11.53
CA PHE A 101 5.73 0.71 11.17
C PHE A 101 6.58 0.60 9.91
N ARG A 102 7.44 -0.42 9.83
CA ARG A 102 8.06 -0.84 8.58
C ARG A 102 6.98 -1.46 7.71
N ILE A 103 6.62 -0.80 6.61
CA ILE A 103 5.50 -1.24 5.77
C ILE A 103 5.91 -2.20 4.65
N ALA A 104 7.20 -2.41 4.45
CA ALA A 104 7.74 -3.34 3.46
C ALA A 104 7.00 -3.22 2.11
N SER A 105 6.43 -4.32 1.61
CA SER A 105 5.79 -4.37 0.29
C SER A 105 4.56 -3.47 0.12
N MET A 106 4.04 -2.86 1.18
CA MET A 106 3.06 -1.79 1.05
C MET A 106 3.67 -0.50 0.46
N THR A 107 4.99 -0.43 0.25
CA THR A 107 5.67 0.59 -0.56
C THR A 107 5.28 0.51 -2.05
N LYS A 108 4.98 -0.69 -2.56
CA LYS A 108 4.72 -0.93 -4.00
C LYS A 108 3.59 -0.09 -4.60
N PRO A 109 2.43 0.04 -3.97
CA PRO A 109 1.38 0.94 -4.46
C PRO A 109 1.84 2.38 -4.65
N ILE A 110 2.63 2.90 -3.70
CA ILE A 110 3.16 4.27 -3.76
C ILE A 110 4.12 4.42 -4.94
N ALA A 111 5.04 3.46 -5.13
CA ALA A 111 5.95 3.46 -6.27
C ALA A 111 5.20 3.34 -7.62
N SER A 112 4.15 2.53 -7.66
CA SER A 112 3.31 2.39 -8.85
C SER A 112 2.56 3.69 -9.17
N VAL A 113 1.98 4.37 -8.17
CA VAL A 113 1.36 5.69 -8.35
C VAL A 113 2.38 6.70 -8.84
N ALA A 114 3.59 6.75 -8.28
CA ALA A 114 4.66 7.65 -8.72
C ALA A 114 4.99 7.46 -10.21
N LEU A 115 5.14 6.20 -10.65
CA LEU A 115 5.38 5.93 -12.07
C LEU A 115 4.16 6.32 -12.93
N MET A 116 2.93 6.07 -12.47
CA MET A 116 1.72 6.42 -13.22
C MET A 116 1.46 7.93 -13.27
N MET A 117 1.99 8.73 -12.35
CA MET A 117 2.03 10.20 -12.50
C MET A 117 2.86 10.60 -13.72
N LEU A 118 4.02 9.98 -13.91
CA LEU A 118 4.86 10.21 -15.10
C LEU A 118 4.22 9.66 -16.39
N TYR A 119 3.41 8.61 -16.29
CA TYR A 119 2.58 8.14 -17.40
C TYR A 119 1.59 9.22 -17.87
N GLU A 120 0.87 9.87 -16.94
CA GLU A 120 -0.04 10.99 -17.26
C GLU A 120 0.69 12.21 -17.81
N GLU A 121 1.95 12.41 -17.44
CA GLU A 121 2.84 13.46 -17.99
C GLU A 121 3.42 13.11 -19.36
N GLY A 122 3.11 11.92 -19.91
CA GLY A 122 3.49 11.52 -21.27
C GLY A 122 4.93 10.99 -21.43
N TYR A 123 5.61 10.63 -20.33
CA TYR A 123 6.98 10.12 -20.40
C TYR A 123 7.09 8.76 -21.09
N PHE A 124 6.05 7.93 -21.04
CA PHE A 124 6.07 6.57 -21.57
C PHE A 124 4.68 6.02 -21.87
N LEU A 125 4.64 4.91 -22.61
CA LEU A 125 3.48 4.03 -22.73
C LEU A 125 3.72 2.72 -21.96
N LEU A 126 2.67 2.08 -21.45
CA LEU A 126 2.77 0.81 -20.72
C LEU A 126 3.42 -0.32 -21.53
N THR A 127 3.35 -0.23 -22.86
CA THR A 127 3.97 -1.16 -23.83
C THR A 127 5.42 -0.86 -24.12
N ASP A 128 5.95 0.26 -23.66
CA ASP A 128 7.35 0.61 -23.90
C ASP A 128 8.29 -0.36 -23.18
N PRO A 129 9.39 -0.79 -23.85
CA PRO A 129 10.40 -1.61 -23.22
C PRO A 129 11.17 -0.80 -22.17
N ILE A 130 11.38 -1.41 -20.98
CA ILE A 130 12.13 -0.76 -19.91
C ILE A 130 13.58 -0.42 -20.33
N SER A 131 14.12 -1.13 -21.32
CA SER A 131 15.46 -0.90 -21.86
C SER A 131 15.68 0.48 -22.48
N LYS A 132 14.62 1.23 -22.76
CA LYS A 132 14.74 2.66 -23.13
C LYS A 132 15.43 3.50 -22.06
N TRP A 133 15.24 3.15 -20.78
CA TRP A 133 15.81 3.88 -19.63
C TRP A 133 16.82 3.06 -18.83
N LEU A 134 16.73 1.72 -18.92
CA LEU A 134 17.58 0.76 -18.25
C LEU A 134 18.15 -0.20 -19.31
N PRO A 135 19.16 0.24 -20.10
CA PRO A 135 19.69 -0.52 -21.24
C PRO A 135 20.23 -1.89 -20.89
N GLU A 136 20.60 -2.12 -19.62
CA GLU A 136 21.02 -3.43 -19.12
C GLU A 136 19.97 -4.54 -19.26
N PHE A 137 18.70 -4.20 -19.51
CA PHE A 137 17.61 -5.16 -19.74
C PHE A 137 17.27 -5.36 -21.22
N ALA A 138 18.11 -4.91 -22.17
CA ALA A 138 17.82 -5.00 -23.59
C ALA A 138 17.86 -6.46 -24.11
N ASP A 139 18.92 -7.21 -23.78
CA ASP A 139 19.21 -8.52 -24.36
C ASP A 139 19.07 -9.66 -23.31
N MET A 140 17.92 -9.70 -22.65
CA MET A 140 17.67 -10.67 -21.58
C MET A 140 17.57 -12.09 -22.13
N LYS A 141 18.09 -13.03 -21.33
CA LYS A 141 17.96 -14.47 -21.58
C LYS A 141 17.04 -15.08 -20.54
N VAL A 142 16.40 -16.17 -20.91
CA VAL A 142 15.50 -16.96 -20.04
C VAL A 142 16.18 -18.28 -19.71
N ALA A 143 16.13 -18.67 -18.43
CA ALA A 143 16.55 -19.99 -17.99
C ALA A 143 15.41 -20.99 -18.21
N VAL A 144 15.56 -21.89 -19.18
CA VAL A 144 14.59 -22.96 -19.45
C VAL A 144 15.16 -24.30 -19.03
N ALA A 145 14.30 -25.20 -18.52
CA ALA A 145 14.76 -26.54 -18.12
C ALA A 145 15.53 -27.23 -19.25
N ALA A 146 16.74 -27.70 -18.94
CA ALA A 146 17.50 -28.49 -19.90
C ALA A 146 16.92 -29.91 -20.01
N PRO A 147 16.83 -30.50 -21.22
CA PRO A 147 16.53 -31.90 -21.37
C PRO A 147 17.51 -32.78 -20.55
N PRO A 148 17.09 -33.93 -20.01
CA PRO A 148 17.95 -34.79 -19.17
C PRO A 148 19.31 -35.07 -19.77
N ALA A 149 19.39 -35.29 -21.10
CA ALA A 149 20.62 -35.55 -21.83
C ALA A 149 21.58 -34.35 -21.94
N GLU A 150 21.06 -33.11 -21.73
CA GLU A 150 21.82 -31.85 -21.84
C GLU A 150 22.18 -31.23 -20.47
N ARG A 151 21.88 -31.93 -19.36
CA ARG A 151 22.12 -31.43 -17.99
C ARG A 151 23.58 -31.60 -17.53
N ILE A 152 24.51 -31.17 -18.37
CA ILE A 152 25.93 -31.20 -18.00
C ILE A 152 26.26 -29.89 -17.28
N GLY A 153 26.35 -29.95 -15.95
CA GLY A 153 26.77 -28.81 -15.11
C GLY A 153 25.65 -27.86 -14.65
N ALA A 154 24.57 -27.69 -15.37
CA ALA A 154 23.46 -26.86 -14.95
C ALA A 154 22.09 -27.51 -15.27
N PRO A 155 21.06 -27.33 -14.41
CA PRO A 155 19.75 -27.92 -14.65
C PRO A 155 18.95 -27.18 -15.74
N TYR A 156 19.47 -26.10 -16.32
CA TYR A 156 18.82 -25.24 -17.31
C TYR A 156 19.78 -24.85 -18.44
N LYS A 157 19.18 -24.45 -19.55
CA LYS A 157 19.87 -23.76 -20.65
C LYS A 157 19.32 -22.35 -20.82
N LEU A 158 20.14 -21.47 -21.44
CA LEU A 158 19.76 -20.09 -21.70
C LEU A 158 19.27 -19.94 -23.13
N VAL A 159 18.07 -19.35 -23.27
CA VAL A 159 17.51 -18.97 -24.56
C VAL A 159 17.25 -17.44 -24.58
N PRO A 160 17.28 -16.77 -25.74
CA PRO A 160 16.88 -15.37 -25.82
C PRO A 160 15.44 -15.19 -25.32
N ALA A 161 15.15 -14.07 -24.68
CA ALA A 161 13.76 -13.72 -24.32
C ALA A 161 12.92 -13.53 -25.60
N ALA A 162 11.74 -14.13 -25.64
CA ALA A 162 10.86 -14.07 -26.82
C ALA A 162 10.34 -12.64 -27.11
N ARG A 163 10.37 -11.77 -26.13
CA ARG A 163 9.95 -10.37 -26.20
C ARG A 163 10.65 -9.52 -25.13
N PRO A 164 10.75 -8.17 -25.32
CA PRO A 164 11.33 -7.29 -24.33
C PRO A 164 10.45 -7.22 -23.07
N ILE A 165 11.08 -6.89 -21.94
CA ILE A 165 10.36 -6.52 -20.71
C ILE A 165 9.77 -5.14 -20.91
N THR A 166 8.44 -5.01 -20.76
CA THR A 166 7.74 -3.72 -20.83
C THR A 166 7.48 -3.13 -19.44
N ILE A 167 7.12 -1.85 -19.39
CA ILE A 167 6.71 -1.18 -18.14
C ILE A 167 5.49 -1.89 -17.53
N LYS A 168 4.52 -2.33 -18.35
CA LYS A 168 3.39 -3.14 -17.88
C LYS A 168 3.89 -4.41 -17.16
N HIS A 169 4.86 -5.12 -17.72
CA HIS A 169 5.36 -6.37 -17.13
C HIS A 169 5.95 -6.17 -15.72
N VAL A 170 6.67 -5.07 -15.47
CA VAL A 170 7.25 -4.83 -14.12
C VAL A 170 6.19 -4.38 -13.12
N LEU A 171 5.18 -3.61 -13.55
CA LEU A 171 4.05 -3.19 -12.70
C LEU A 171 3.13 -4.35 -12.31
N THR A 172 3.01 -5.37 -13.18
CA THR A 172 2.10 -6.51 -12.99
C THR A 172 2.80 -7.77 -12.46
N HIS A 173 4.10 -7.72 -12.18
CA HIS A 173 4.90 -8.90 -11.79
C HIS A 173 4.90 -10.03 -12.83
N THR A 174 4.82 -9.69 -14.13
CA THR A 174 4.90 -10.65 -15.24
C THR A 174 6.19 -10.54 -16.06
N ALA A 175 7.20 -9.86 -15.53
CA ALA A 175 8.46 -9.60 -16.22
C ALA A 175 9.40 -10.83 -16.28
N GLY A 176 9.17 -11.86 -15.48
CA GLY A 176 10.07 -13.02 -15.36
C GLY A 176 11.37 -12.74 -14.60
N LEU A 177 11.49 -11.63 -13.91
CA LEU A 177 12.71 -11.25 -13.19
C LEU A 177 13.09 -12.30 -12.12
N PRO A 178 14.40 -12.59 -11.94
CA PRO A 178 14.85 -13.50 -10.90
C PRO A 178 14.48 -12.97 -9.51
N ASN A 179 14.23 -13.88 -8.56
CA ASN A 179 13.74 -13.55 -7.23
C ASN A 179 14.18 -14.57 -6.18
N SER A 180 13.79 -14.35 -4.90
CA SER A 180 14.16 -15.22 -3.76
C SER A 180 13.20 -16.40 -3.54
N TYR A 181 12.21 -16.61 -4.39
CA TYR A 181 11.13 -17.57 -4.13
C TYR A 181 11.18 -18.78 -5.05
N ARG A 182 11.38 -18.55 -6.35
CA ARG A 182 11.24 -19.57 -7.39
C ARG A 182 12.24 -19.36 -8.53
N GLY A 183 12.44 -20.40 -9.35
CA GLY A 183 13.31 -20.38 -10.50
C GLY A 183 14.67 -21.02 -10.26
N PHE A 184 15.47 -21.10 -11.32
CA PHE A 184 16.78 -21.76 -11.29
C PHE A 184 17.88 -20.94 -10.60
N THR A 185 17.69 -19.63 -10.47
CA THR A 185 18.72 -18.67 -10.01
C THR A 185 18.43 -18.05 -8.64
N VAL A 186 17.60 -18.70 -7.81
CA VAL A 186 17.25 -18.22 -6.46
C VAL A 186 18.48 -17.95 -5.59
N ALA A 187 19.44 -18.88 -5.59
CA ALA A 187 20.65 -18.75 -4.80
C ALA A 187 21.57 -17.61 -5.30
N GLU A 188 21.72 -17.48 -6.62
CA GLU A 188 22.49 -16.42 -7.27
C GLU A 188 21.85 -15.05 -7.04
N TYR A 189 20.52 -14.98 -7.13
CA TYR A 189 19.78 -13.76 -6.81
C TYR A 189 19.99 -13.36 -5.36
N ALA A 190 19.82 -14.28 -4.41
CA ALA A 190 20.04 -14.02 -2.99
C ALA A 190 21.46 -13.48 -2.72
N LYS A 191 22.50 -14.08 -3.31
CA LYS A 191 23.89 -13.59 -3.23
C LYS A 191 24.06 -12.22 -3.86
N THR A 192 23.34 -11.93 -4.97
CA THR A 192 23.42 -10.65 -5.69
C THR A 192 22.84 -9.52 -4.87
N VAL A 193 21.69 -9.72 -4.24
CA VAL A 193 21.01 -8.67 -3.44
C VAL A 193 21.60 -8.51 -2.05
N ALA A 194 22.23 -9.56 -1.48
CA ALA A 194 22.88 -9.48 -0.18
C ALA A 194 24.13 -8.57 -0.16
N LYS A 195 24.79 -8.40 -1.32
CA LYS A 195 25.95 -7.52 -1.45
C LYS A 195 25.51 -6.07 -1.60
N VAL A 196 25.33 -5.38 -0.50
CA VAL A 196 25.09 -3.92 -0.49
C VAL A 196 26.45 -3.22 -0.42
N LYS A 197 26.69 -2.27 -1.33
CA LYS A 197 27.86 -1.40 -1.28
C LYS A 197 27.49 -0.08 -0.61
N PRO A 198 28.43 0.58 0.09
CA PRO A 198 28.24 1.99 0.44
C PRO A 198 27.90 2.77 -0.83
N ASP A 199 27.00 3.73 -0.73
CA ASP A 199 26.54 4.59 -1.85
C ASP A 199 25.93 3.86 -3.06
N GLU A 200 25.53 2.59 -2.90
CA GLU A 200 24.85 1.84 -3.96
C GLU A 200 23.49 2.45 -4.27
N THR A 201 23.26 2.77 -5.54
CA THR A 201 21.92 3.17 -6.03
C THR A 201 21.07 1.94 -6.39
N MET A 202 19.75 2.12 -6.52
CA MET A 202 18.89 1.06 -7.04
C MET A 202 19.28 0.67 -8.47
N THR A 203 19.67 1.63 -9.31
CA THR A 203 20.17 1.35 -10.67
C THR A 203 21.42 0.44 -10.64
N ASP A 204 22.36 0.63 -9.71
CA ASP A 204 23.55 -0.23 -9.61
C ASP A 204 23.19 -1.67 -9.19
N ARG A 205 22.23 -1.81 -8.29
CA ARG A 205 21.70 -3.12 -7.92
C ARG A 205 21.02 -3.80 -9.09
N LEU A 206 20.21 -3.08 -9.86
CA LEU A 206 19.51 -3.61 -11.03
C LEU A 206 20.47 -4.04 -12.14
N LYS A 207 21.59 -3.34 -12.36
CA LYS A 207 22.67 -3.78 -13.27
C LYS A 207 23.26 -5.15 -12.88
N ARG A 208 23.29 -5.47 -11.58
CA ARG A 208 23.73 -6.81 -11.15
C ARG A 208 22.64 -7.84 -11.34
N ILE A 209 21.38 -7.51 -11.08
CA ILE A 209 20.23 -8.39 -11.28
C ILE A 209 20.05 -8.70 -12.77
N ALA A 210 20.24 -7.75 -13.65
CA ALA A 210 20.15 -7.93 -15.11
C ALA A 210 21.17 -8.92 -15.70
N LYS A 211 22.23 -9.27 -14.96
CA LYS A 211 23.17 -10.32 -15.36
C LYS A 211 22.64 -11.74 -15.15
N LEU A 212 21.56 -11.87 -14.38
CA LEU A 212 20.89 -13.15 -14.15
C LEU A 212 19.81 -13.36 -15.21
N PRO A 213 19.57 -14.60 -15.64
CA PRO A 213 18.50 -14.87 -16.58
C PRO A 213 17.13 -14.70 -15.95
N LEU A 214 16.14 -14.45 -16.79
CA LEU A 214 14.73 -14.45 -16.41
C LEU A 214 14.28 -15.89 -16.08
N ASN A 215 13.29 -16.03 -15.22
CA ASN A 215 12.67 -17.31 -14.88
C ASN A 215 11.71 -17.81 -15.99
N PHE A 216 11.14 -16.90 -16.78
CA PHE A 216 10.24 -17.18 -17.91
C PHE A 216 10.22 -15.98 -18.88
N HIS A 217 9.65 -16.17 -20.07
CA HIS A 217 9.51 -15.08 -21.04
C HIS A 217 8.55 -14.01 -20.52
N PRO A 218 8.87 -12.71 -20.66
CA PRO A 218 8.02 -11.62 -20.17
C PRO A 218 6.57 -11.76 -20.63
N GLY A 219 5.61 -11.74 -19.69
CA GLY A 219 4.18 -11.91 -19.92
C GLY A 219 3.64 -13.33 -19.79
N ASP A 220 4.45 -14.37 -19.76
CA ASP A 220 3.99 -15.76 -19.78
C ASP A 220 3.43 -16.23 -18.42
N ALA A 221 3.88 -15.65 -17.31
CA ALA A 221 3.41 -16.02 -15.96
C ALA A 221 3.45 -14.84 -15.00
N TRP A 222 2.76 -14.99 -13.87
CA TRP A 222 2.86 -14.08 -12.75
C TRP A 222 3.85 -14.62 -11.71
N GLU A 223 4.83 -13.81 -11.34
CA GLU A 223 5.79 -14.18 -10.30
C GLU A 223 6.27 -12.97 -9.51
N TYR A 224 6.09 -13.03 -8.20
CA TYR A 224 6.48 -11.97 -7.29
C TYR A 224 8.00 -11.81 -7.22
N GLY A 225 8.46 -10.56 -7.40
CA GLY A 225 9.90 -10.29 -7.43
C GLY A 225 10.23 -8.80 -7.40
N PRO A 226 11.43 -8.41 -7.87
CA PRO A 226 11.96 -7.05 -7.78
C PRO A 226 11.36 -6.08 -8.80
N GLY A 227 10.27 -6.43 -9.50
CA GLY A 227 9.66 -5.57 -10.52
C GLY A 227 9.43 -4.13 -10.05
N THR A 228 9.01 -3.94 -8.80
CA THR A 228 8.75 -2.59 -8.29
C THR A 228 10.03 -1.83 -7.88
N ASP A 229 11.16 -2.49 -7.69
CA ASP A 229 12.46 -1.80 -7.63
C ASP A 229 12.85 -1.24 -9.01
N VAL A 230 12.52 -1.98 -10.08
CA VAL A 230 12.63 -1.46 -11.46
C VAL A 230 11.72 -0.25 -11.66
N VAL A 231 10.47 -0.32 -11.17
CA VAL A 231 9.53 0.83 -11.17
C VAL A 231 10.15 2.04 -10.47
N GLY A 232 10.75 1.88 -9.28
CA GLY A 232 11.44 2.95 -8.57
C GLY A 232 12.58 3.56 -9.38
N ALA A 233 13.44 2.72 -9.98
CA ALA A 233 14.54 3.19 -10.83
C ALA A 233 14.04 3.93 -12.09
N LEU A 234 12.91 3.50 -12.68
CA LEU A 234 12.28 4.20 -13.80
C LEU A 234 11.78 5.59 -13.36
N VAL A 235 11.18 5.72 -12.17
CA VAL A 235 10.81 7.04 -11.63
C VAL A 235 12.03 7.94 -11.51
N GLU A 236 13.14 7.45 -10.95
CA GLU A 236 14.38 8.24 -10.84
C GLU A 236 14.92 8.65 -12.22
N LYS A 237 14.96 7.74 -13.19
CA LYS A 237 15.48 8.00 -14.54
C LYS A 237 14.65 9.00 -15.32
N MET A 238 13.32 8.94 -15.21
CA MET A 238 12.41 9.81 -15.94
C MET A 238 12.28 11.19 -15.31
N SER A 239 12.23 11.25 -13.96
CA SER A 239 12.03 12.51 -13.25
C SER A 239 13.31 13.29 -12.99
N GLY A 240 14.47 12.63 -12.99
CA GLY A 240 15.76 13.22 -12.58
C GLY A 240 15.87 13.44 -11.06
N MET A 241 14.90 12.99 -10.26
CA MET A 241 14.89 13.06 -8.79
C MET A 241 15.28 11.71 -8.20
N SER A 242 15.82 11.69 -6.97
CA SER A 242 15.85 10.45 -6.20
C SER A 242 14.42 10.00 -5.89
N LEU A 243 14.21 8.69 -5.68
CA LEU A 243 12.87 8.15 -5.39
C LEU A 243 12.31 8.74 -4.08
N ASP A 244 13.16 8.97 -3.07
CA ASP A 244 12.78 9.64 -1.83
C ASP A 244 12.30 11.07 -2.07
N GLU A 245 13.05 11.84 -2.84
CA GLU A 245 12.69 13.22 -3.17
C GLU A 245 11.38 13.29 -3.97
N PHE A 246 11.21 12.40 -4.95
CA PHE A 246 9.98 12.33 -5.73
C PHE A 246 8.77 11.99 -4.84
N PHE A 247 8.88 10.96 -4.01
CA PHE A 247 7.78 10.59 -3.12
C PHE A 247 7.45 11.70 -2.15
N ARG A 248 8.45 12.30 -1.53
CA ARG A 248 8.26 13.38 -0.57
C ARG A 248 7.56 14.58 -1.21
N LYS A 249 8.10 15.11 -2.31
CA LYS A 249 7.59 16.34 -2.95
C LYS A 249 6.27 16.14 -3.69
N ARG A 250 6.11 14.99 -4.33
CA ARG A 250 5.00 14.76 -5.26
C ARG A 250 3.83 13.98 -4.65
N ILE A 251 4.06 13.26 -3.54
CA ILE A 251 3.04 12.40 -2.92
C ILE A 251 2.84 12.75 -1.44
N PHE A 252 3.89 12.70 -0.62
CA PHE A 252 3.72 12.79 0.83
C PHE A 252 3.37 14.19 1.30
N GLU A 253 4.12 15.21 0.89
CA GLU A 253 3.83 16.60 1.25
C GLU A 253 2.44 17.04 0.76
N PRO A 254 2.05 16.84 -0.52
CA PRO A 254 0.72 17.20 -0.99
C PRO A 254 -0.42 16.49 -0.26
N LEU A 255 -0.26 15.21 0.08
CA LEU A 255 -1.27 14.45 0.83
C LEU A 255 -1.18 14.66 2.35
N GLY A 256 -0.17 15.37 2.87
CA GLY A 256 0.07 15.55 4.29
C GLY A 256 0.47 14.27 5.03
N MET A 257 1.19 13.36 4.37
CA MET A 257 1.74 12.13 4.93
C MET A 257 3.08 12.43 5.62
N LYS A 258 3.01 12.92 6.86
CA LYS A 258 4.17 13.48 7.58
C LYS A 258 5.08 12.43 8.21
N ASP A 259 4.61 11.20 8.34
CA ASP A 259 5.29 10.10 9.05
C ASP A 259 5.65 8.93 8.11
N THR A 260 5.70 9.22 6.80
CA THR A 260 6.09 8.24 5.77
C THR A 260 7.47 8.61 5.22
N HIS A 261 8.45 7.69 5.35
CA HIS A 261 9.85 7.93 5.04
C HIS A 261 10.54 6.69 4.51
N PHE A 262 11.58 6.86 3.68
CA PHE A 262 12.56 5.78 3.43
C PHE A 262 13.51 5.62 4.62
N TYR A 263 13.97 6.73 5.20
CA TYR A 263 14.80 6.76 6.40
C TYR A 263 14.14 7.65 7.43
N LEU A 264 13.83 7.05 8.57
CA LEU A 264 13.10 7.74 9.63
C LEU A 264 13.99 8.79 10.29
N PRO A 265 13.56 10.05 10.38
CA PRO A 265 14.27 11.07 11.16
C PRO A 265 14.49 10.64 12.61
N ALA A 266 15.67 10.98 13.14
CA ALA A 266 16.12 10.52 14.46
C ALA A 266 15.14 10.87 15.59
N GLU A 267 14.50 12.03 15.53
CA GLU A 267 13.50 12.49 16.50
C GLU A 267 12.22 11.65 16.52
N LYS A 268 11.97 10.86 15.48
CA LYS A 268 10.79 9.98 15.36
C LYS A 268 11.05 8.53 15.80
N ILE A 269 12.29 8.17 16.13
CA ILE A 269 12.68 6.78 16.48
C ILE A 269 11.85 6.26 17.66
N GLY A 270 11.54 7.09 18.64
CA GLY A 270 10.71 6.70 19.79
C GLY A 270 9.30 6.23 19.44
N ARG A 271 8.84 6.49 18.19
CA ARG A 271 7.55 6.03 17.66
C ARG A 271 7.67 4.79 16.77
N LEU A 272 8.87 4.36 16.37
CA LEU A 272 9.08 3.19 15.55
C LEU A 272 8.79 1.92 16.36
N ALA A 273 7.94 1.03 15.85
CA ALA A 273 7.66 -0.24 16.50
C ALA A 273 8.88 -1.18 16.44
N ALA A 274 9.16 -1.91 17.51
CA ALA A 274 10.15 -2.98 17.53
C ALA A 274 9.71 -4.14 16.63
N LEU A 275 10.66 -4.82 15.99
CA LEU A 275 10.39 -5.96 15.12
C LEU A 275 10.58 -7.27 15.89
N TYR A 276 9.64 -8.17 15.70
CA TYR A 276 9.60 -9.48 16.35
C TYR A 276 9.56 -10.62 15.33
N GLN A 277 9.94 -11.80 15.79
CA GLN A 277 9.74 -13.06 15.08
C GLN A 277 9.02 -14.07 15.98
N PRO A 278 8.31 -15.05 15.42
CA PRO A 278 7.75 -16.13 16.23
C PRO A 278 8.87 -17.01 16.80
N ASN A 279 8.70 -17.43 18.05
CA ASN A 279 9.55 -18.43 18.69
C ASN A 279 8.88 -19.80 18.58
N ALA A 280 9.34 -20.64 17.68
CA ALA A 280 8.78 -21.97 17.43
C ALA A 280 8.86 -22.90 18.66
N GLU A 281 9.84 -22.69 19.56
CA GLU A 281 10.02 -23.47 20.78
C GLU A 281 9.00 -23.09 21.88
N SER A 282 8.35 -21.93 21.76
CA SER A 282 7.42 -21.39 22.75
C SER A 282 6.04 -21.14 22.14
N ASN A 283 5.51 -22.08 21.37
CA ASN A 283 4.17 -22.02 20.77
C ASN A 283 3.94 -20.71 19.96
N ASN A 284 4.94 -20.31 19.18
CA ASN A 284 4.92 -19.09 18.35
C ASN A 284 4.74 -17.76 19.10
N THR A 285 5.04 -17.72 20.40
CA THR A 285 5.15 -16.44 21.11
C THR A 285 6.27 -15.60 20.49
N ILE A 286 6.14 -14.28 20.57
CA ILE A 286 7.09 -13.37 19.93
C ILE A 286 8.42 -13.32 20.65
N LYS A 287 9.51 -13.16 19.87
CA LYS A 287 10.88 -12.88 20.32
C LYS A 287 11.38 -11.63 19.58
N LEU A 288 12.01 -10.71 20.31
CA LEU A 288 12.57 -9.49 19.74
C LEU A 288 13.64 -9.83 18.69
N THR A 289 13.54 -9.21 17.52
CA THR A 289 14.53 -9.31 16.43
C THR A 289 15.32 -8.02 16.26
N GLU A 290 14.64 -6.87 16.31
CA GLU A 290 15.24 -5.56 16.13
C GLU A 290 14.55 -4.52 17.02
N ALA A 291 15.30 -3.92 17.94
CA ALA A 291 14.84 -2.76 18.68
C ALA A 291 14.99 -1.49 17.83
N PRO A 292 14.09 -0.49 17.99
CA PRO A 292 14.22 0.79 17.29
C PRO A 292 15.39 1.60 17.88
N THR A 293 16.47 1.69 17.12
CA THR A 293 17.69 2.45 17.51
C THR A 293 18.19 3.26 16.32
N VAL A 294 19.14 4.16 16.56
CA VAL A 294 19.83 4.93 15.50
C VAL A 294 20.63 4.03 14.55
N GLU A 295 20.97 2.83 14.98
CA GLU A 295 21.68 1.83 14.14
C GLU A 295 20.74 0.99 13.27
N SER A 296 19.41 1.11 13.47
CA SER A 296 18.46 0.45 12.60
C SER A 296 18.64 0.90 11.15
N ARG A 297 18.66 -0.05 10.21
CA ARG A 297 18.75 0.26 8.77
C ARG A 297 17.63 1.17 8.25
N TRP A 298 16.57 1.36 9.00
CA TRP A 298 15.43 2.22 8.68
C TRP A 298 15.61 3.64 9.21
N VAL A 299 16.70 3.88 9.93
CA VAL A 299 17.09 5.15 10.54
C VAL A 299 18.46 5.55 10.06
N LYS A 300 19.41 4.59 10.12
CA LYS A 300 20.80 4.80 9.70
C LYS A 300 20.86 4.89 8.19
N GLU A 301 21.27 6.00 7.76
CA GLU A 301 21.44 6.31 6.36
C GLU A 301 22.52 5.44 5.69
N PRO A 302 22.23 4.74 4.62
CA PRO A 302 22.91 4.88 3.36
C PRO A 302 21.93 5.38 2.33
N HIS A 303 22.17 6.50 1.85
CA HIS A 303 21.30 7.51 1.35
C HIS A 303 20.99 7.42 -0.13
N ALA A 304 21.41 6.36 -0.83
CA ALA A 304 21.23 6.23 -2.26
C ALA A 304 20.36 5.03 -2.70
N LEU A 305 20.10 4.05 -1.81
CA LEU A 305 19.34 2.84 -2.14
C LEU A 305 17.88 2.96 -1.70
N PHE A 306 17.05 3.57 -2.51
CA PHE A 306 15.62 3.71 -2.26
C PHE A 306 14.85 2.58 -2.92
N SER A 307 14.40 1.59 -2.12
CA SER A 307 13.65 0.44 -2.67
C SER A 307 12.18 0.78 -2.88
N GLY A 308 11.74 0.84 -4.12
CA GLY A 308 10.32 0.95 -4.49
C GLY A 308 9.51 -0.28 -4.10
N ALA A 309 10.18 -1.41 -3.89
CA ALA A 309 9.55 -2.66 -3.52
C ALA A 309 9.29 -2.84 -2.02
N GLY A 310 9.95 -2.04 -1.13
CA GLY A 310 9.80 -2.31 0.30
C GLY A 310 10.51 -1.37 1.25
N GLY A 311 10.93 -0.18 0.80
CA GLY A 311 11.84 0.70 1.56
C GLY A 311 11.19 1.60 2.61
N LEU A 312 9.86 1.74 2.65
CA LEU A 312 9.21 2.74 3.46
C LEU A 312 8.86 2.28 4.89
N VAL A 313 8.88 3.25 5.80
CA VAL A 313 8.15 3.23 7.06
C VAL A 313 6.96 4.19 6.96
N SER A 314 5.87 3.92 7.71
CA SER A 314 4.66 4.77 7.70
C SER A 314 3.79 4.53 8.93
N THR A 315 2.76 5.33 9.10
CA THR A 315 1.66 5.13 10.07
C THR A 315 0.39 4.67 9.37
N ALA A 316 -0.55 4.09 10.12
CA ALA A 316 -1.88 3.76 9.58
C ALA A 316 -2.63 5.03 9.12
N ALA A 317 -2.42 6.14 9.80
CA ALA A 317 -3.00 7.44 9.47
C ALA A 317 -2.54 7.98 8.11
N ASP A 318 -1.23 7.99 7.85
CA ASP A 318 -0.70 8.41 6.55
C ASP A 318 -1.14 7.46 5.43
N TYR A 319 -1.11 6.17 5.73
CA TYR A 319 -1.40 5.15 4.72
C TYR A 319 -2.87 5.16 4.29
N VAL A 320 -3.80 5.43 5.20
CA VAL A 320 -5.22 5.60 4.84
C VAL A 320 -5.46 6.86 3.99
N ARG A 321 -4.71 7.95 4.22
CA ARG A 321 -4.80 9.15 3.36
C ARG A 321 -4.46 8.81 1.91
N PHE A 322 -3.37 8.09 1.68
CA PHE A 322 -2.97 7.65 0.35
C PHE A 322 -4.05 6.79 -0.32
N HIS A 323 -4.63 5.83 0.41
CA HIS A 323 -5.65 4.97 -0.16
C HIS A 323 -7.04 5.62 -0.25
N GLN A 324 -7.33 6.60 0.58
CA GLN A 324 -8.53 7.44 0.40
C GLN A 324 -8.40 8.29 -0.87
N MET A 325 -7.21 8.83 -1.20
CA MET A 325 -6.93 9.47 -2.48
C MET A 325 -7.22 8.52 -3.65
N MET A 326 -6.76 7.29 -3.57
CA MET A 326 -7.05 6.26 -4.60
C MET A 326 -8.54 5.95 -4.70
N LEU A 327 -9.23 5.74 -3.57
CA LEU A 327 -10.67 5.49 -3.52
C LEU A 327 -11.49 6.66 -4.09
N ASN A 328 -11.03 7.88 -3.90
CA ASN A 328 -11.62 9.09 -4.46
C ASN A 328 -11.19 9.36 -5.93
N SER A 329 -10.74 8.33 -6.65
CA SER A 329 -10.35 8.46 -8.05
C SER A 329 -9.21 9.46 -8.28
N GLY A 330 -8.21 9.43 -7.41
CA GLY A 330 -6.95 10.14 -7.56
C GLY A 330 -6.88 11.50 -6.84
N GLU A 331 -7.83 11.83 -5.96
CA GLU A 331 -7.89 13.12 -5.28
C GLU A 331 -8.16 13.00 -3.77
N LEU A 332 -7.52 13.83 -2.96
CA LEU A 332 -7.84 14.00 -1.54
C LEU A 332 -7.73 15.47 -1.14
N ASN A 333 -8.80 16.01 -0.52
CA ASN A 333 -8.83 17.39 0.01
C ASN A 333 -8.42 18.47 -1.01
N GLY A 334 -8.83 18.32 -2.27
CA GLY A 334 -8.49 19.26 -3.36
C GLY A 334 -7.13 19.00 -4.01
N VAL A 335 -6.33 18.04 -3.51
CA VAL A 335 -5.06 17.64 -4.11
C VAL A 335 -5.29 16.45 -5.02
N ARG A 336 -5.07 16.62 -6.32
CA ARG A 336 -5.16 15.54 -7.32
C ARG A 336 -3.76 15.04 -7.67
N LEU A 337 -3.51 13.75 -7.48
CA LEU A 337 -2.28 13.08 -7.91
C LEU A 337 -2.45 12.33 -9.24
N LEU A 338 -3.64 11.78 -9.49
CA LEU A 338 -3.95 11.00 -10.69
C LEU A 338 -5.34 11.36 -11.23
N GLY A 339 -5.51 11.20 -12.52
CA GLY A 339 -6.82 11.22 -13.17
C GLY A 339 -7.63 9.95 -12.84
N ARG A 340 -8.97 10.08 -12.84
CA ARG A 340 -9.87 8.95 -12.57
C ARG A 340 -9.58 7.72 -13.44
N LYS A 341 -9.35 7.93 -14.74
CA LYS A 341 -9.11 6.83 -15.69
C LYS A 341 -7.81 6.09 -15.42
N THR A 342 -6.79 6.76 -14.91
CA THR A 342 -5.54 6.12 -14.50
C THR A 342 -5.74 5.26 -13.25
N VAL A 343 -6.52 5.72 -12.28
CA VAL A 343 -6.87 4.93 -11.10
C VAL A 343 -7.67 3.68 -11.51
N GLU A 344 -8.68 3.81 -12.37
CA GLU A 344 -9.44 2.68 -12.92
C GLU A 344 -8.50 1.68 -13.62
N LEU A 345 -7.58 2.18 -14.46
CA LEU A 345 -6.58 1.35 -15.13
C LEU A 345 -5.69 0.61 -14.12
N MET A 346 -5.20 1.29 -13.08
CA MET A 346 -4.32 0.69 -12.08
C MET A 346 -4.99 -0.42 -11.27
N THR A 347 -6.28 -0.31 -11.04
CA THR A 347 -7.06 -1.23 -10.18
C THR A 347 -7.84 -2.29 -10.96
N THR A 348 -7.62 -2.38 -12.28
CA THR A 348 -8.17 -3.42 -13.14
C THR A 348 -7.22 -4.63 -13.23
N ASN A 349 -7.75 -5.84 -13.41
CA ASN A 349 -6.93 -7.03 -13.64
C ASN A 349 -6.22 -6.97 -14.99
N HIS A 350 -4.89 -7.05 -15.00
CA HIS A 350 -4.04 -6.99 -16.18
C HIS A 350 -3.44 -8.32 -16.63
N ILE A 351 -3.61 -9.37 -15.82
CA ILE A 351 -2.92 -10.66 -16.02
C ILE A 351 -3.85 -11.78 -16.51
N GLY A 352 -5.10 -11.44 -16.88
CA GLY A 352 -6.08 -12.44 -17.33
C GLY A 352 -6.35 -13.50 -16.27
N ASP A 353 -6.17 -14.77 -16.63
CA ASP A 353 -6.40 -15.92 -15.75
C ASP A 353 -5.14 -16.45 -15.06
N GLN A 354 -4.00 -15.77 -15.23
CA GLN A 354 -2.79 -16.14 -14.49
C GLN A 354 -3.04 -16.07 -12.96
N GLN A 355 -2.51 -17.06 -12.25
CA GLN A 355 -2.70 -17.14 -10.80
C GLN A 355 -1.73 -16.26 -10.03
N VAL A 356 -2.25 -15.49 -9.10
CA VAL A 356 -1.46 -14.77 -8.08
C VAL A 356 -1.23 -15.71 -6.90
N TRP A 357 -0.16 -16.49 -6.95
CA TRP A 357 0.08 -17.56 -5.99
C TRP A 357 0.21 -17.09 -4.53
N LEU A 358 0.51 -15.81 -4.28
CA LEU A 358 0.57 -15.24 -2.92
C LEU A 358 -0.80 -14.98 -2.29
N THR A 359 -1.81 -14.69 -3.11
CA THR A 359 -3.18 -14.40 -2.63
C THR A 359 -4.13 -15.58 -2.84
N GLY A 360 -3.80 -16.48 -3.75
CA GLY A 360 -4.61 -17.66 -4.06
C GLY A 360 -5.63 -17.43 -5.18
N PRO A 361 -6.58 -18.39 -5.33
CA PRO A 361 -7.61 -18.31 -6.36
C PRO A 361 -8.54 -17.10 -6.14
N GLY A 362 -9.25 -16.68 -7.17
CA GLY A 362 -10.18 -15.56 -7.12
C GLY A 362 -9.52 -14.17 -7.21
N TYR A 363 -8.19 -14.11 -7.25
CA TYR A 363 -7.44 -12.87 -7.39
C TYR A 363 -6.81 -12.72 -8.78
N GLY A 364 -6.77 -11.49 -9.26
CA GLY A 364 -5.95 -11.00 -10.36
C GLY A 364 -4.92 -9.98 -9.86
N PHE A 365 -4.26 -9.30 -10.80
CA PHE A 365 -3.27 -8.28 -10.48
C PHE A 365 -3.40 -7.06 -11.39
N GLY A 366 -3.45 -5.88 -10.77
CA GLY A 366 -3.44 -4.58 -11.43
C GLY A 366 -2.03 -4.02 -11.57
N LEU A 367 -1.92 -2.70 -11.67
CA LEU A 367 -0.62 -2.03 -11.70
C LEU A 367 -0.18 -1.71 -10.26
N GLY A 368 0.40 -2.73 -9.59
CA GLY A 368 0.91 -2.64 -8.21
C GLY A 368 -0.05 -3.10 -7.11
N TYR A 369 -1.19 -3.68 -7.45
CA TYR A 369 -2.22 -4.17 -6.52
C TYR A 369 -2.68 -5.58 -6.89
N SER A 370 -2.97 -6.43 -5.91
CA SER A 370 -3.88 -7.56 -6.14
C SER A 370 -5.31 -7.04 -6.25
N VAL A 371 -6.14 -7.70 -7.06
CA VAL A 371 -7.53 -7.31 -7.31
C VAL A 371 -8.42 -8.54 -7.18
N ILE A 372 -9.52 -8.45 -6.45
CA ILE A 372 -10.50 -9.55 -6.34
C ILE A 372 -11.31 -9.62 -7.63
N LYS A 373 -11.24 -10.77 -8.31
CA LYS A 373 -12.04 -11.11 -9.50
C LYS A 373 -13.30 -11.90 -9.15
N ASP A 374 -13.19 -12.77 -8.15
CA ASP A 374 -14.25 -13.69 -7.75
C ASP A 374 -14.20 -13.89 -6.22
N VAL A 375 -15.20 -13.42 -5.52
CA VAL A 375 -15.27 -13.48 -4.05
C VAL A 375 -15.47 -14.90 -3.53
N GLY A 376 -16.17 -15.74 -4.29
CA GLY A 376 -16.40 -17.15 -3.93
C GLY A 376 -15.10 -17.95 -3.95
N GLN A 377 -14.29 -17.80 -5.01
CA GLN A 377 -12.99 -18.44 -5.12
C GLN A 377 -11.97 -17.83 -4.12
N ALA A 378 -12.01 -16.51 -3.90
CA ALA A 378 -11.14 -15.84 -2.93
C ALA A 378 -11.53 -16.15 -1.47
N ALA A 379 -12.74 -16.66 -1.24
CA ALA A 379 -13.30 -16.99 0.09
C ALA A 379 -13.24 -15.81 1.08
N VAL A 380 -13.59 -14.61 0.62
CA VAL A 380 -13.54 -13.36 1.41
C VAL A 380 -14.88 -12.64 1.38
N THR A 381 -15.11 -11.80 2.40
CA THR A 381 -16.33 -10.99 2.55
C THR A 381 -16.25 -9.61 1.90
N SER A 382 -15.41 -9.46 0.87
CA SER A 382 -15.23 -8.20 0.13
C SER A 382 -15.99 -8.19 -1.18
N SER A 383 -16.00 -7.06 -1.87
CA SER A 383 -16.61 -6.92 -3.20
C SER A 383 -15.64 -7.30 -4.31
N VAL A 384 -16.17 -7.73 -5.47
CA VAL A 384 -15.38 -7.80 -6.72
C VAL A 384 -14.84 -6.40 -7.03
N GLY A 385 -13.57 -6.32 -7.42
CA GLY A 385 -12.88 -5.05 -7.65
C GLY A 385 -12.18 -4.50 -6.40
N THR A 386 -12.36 -5.10 -5.22
CA THR A 386 -11.53 -4.78 -4.04
C THR A 386 -10.06 -5.01 -4.38
N TYR A 387 -9.20 -4.03 -4.07
CA TYR A 387 -7.77 -4.13 -4.30
C TYR A 387 -6.98 -3.89 -3.01
N GLY A 388 -5.79 -4.45 -2.94
CA GLY A 388 -4.97 -4.36 -1.74
C GLY A 388 -3.60 -5.03 -1.89
N TRP A 389 -2.82 -4.98 -0.85
CA TRP A 389 -1.56 -5.71 -0.71
C TRP A 389 -1.12 -5.77 0.76
N GLY A 390 -0.07 -6.52 1.05
CA GLY A 390 0.49 -6.63 2.39
C GLY A 390 2.00 -6.46 2.45
N GLY A 391 2.51 -6.16 3.64
CA GLY A 391 3.93 -6.04 3.93
C GLY A 391 4.50 -7.28 4.64
N ALA A 392 5.80 -7.55 4.46
CA ALA A 392 6.48 -8.72 5.05
C ALA A 392 6.51 -8.72 6.59
N PHE A 393 6.21 -7.59 7.23
CA PHE A 393 6.19 -7.45 8.69
C PHE A 393 4.77 -7.52 9.27
N CYS A 394 3.85 -8.21 8.56
CA CYS A 394 2.45 -8.39 8.96
C CYS A 394 1.61 -7.11 8.91
N THR A 395 1.95 -6.15 8.06
CA THR A 395 1.08 -5.02 7.72
C THR A 395 0.19 -5.37 6.52
N TYR A 396 -1.04 -4.81 6.48
CA TYR A 396 -1.99 -5.11 5.39
C TYR A 396 -2.98 -3.96 5.20
N PHE A 397 -3.44 -3.78 3.97
CA PHE A 397 -4.55 -2.88 3.63
C PHE A 397 -5.40 -3.46 2.53
N TRP A 398 -6.64 -2.99 2.45
CA TRP A 398 -7.51 -3.15 1.30
C TRP A 398 -8.33 -1.88 1.07
N VAL A 399 -8.76 -1.72 -0.17
CA VAL A 399 -9.70 -0.69 -0.61
C VAL A 399 -10.85 -1.40 -1.31
N ASP A 400 -12.06 -1.19 -0.84
CA ASP A 400 -13.29 -1.70 -1.46
C ASP A 400 -14.05 -0.54 -2.10
N PRO A 401 -14.00 -0.38 -3.43
CA PRO A 401 -14.67 0.72 -4.12
C PRO A 401 -16.20 0.64 -4.07
N VAL A 402 -16.76 -0.58 -3.95
CA VAL A 402 -18.21 -0.78 -3.89
C VAL A 402 -18.77 -0.31 -2.55
N GLU A 403 -18.08 -0.67 -1.46
CA GLU A 403 -18.44 -0.25 -0.10
C GLU A 403 -17.87 1.11 0.29
N GLU A 404 -17.13 1.77 -0.60
CA GLU A 404 -16.45 3.05 -0.33
C GLU A 404 -15.59 2.95 0.95
N MET A 405 -14.83 1.85 1.11
CA MET A 405 -14.15 1.50 2.36
C MET A 405 -12.64 1.30 2.18
N VAL A 406 -11.88 1.76 3.17
CA VAL A 406 -10.45 1.48 3.33
C VAL A 406 -10.22 0.87 4.69
N GLY A 407 -9.49 -0.26 4.74
CA GLY A 407 -9.04 -0.87 5.99
C GLY A 407 -7.53 -1.01 6.02
N VAL A 408 -6.94 -0.74 7.20
CA VAL A 408 -5.49 -0.84 7.45
C VAL A 408 -5.25 -1.54 8.79
N VAL A 409 -4.40 -2.56 8.80
CA VAL A 409 -3.90 -3.21 10.02
C VAL A 409 -2.39 -3.25 9.99
N MET A 410 -1.75 -2.85 11.09
CA MET A 410 -0.30 -2.79 11.23
C MET A 410 0.17 -3.43 12.53
N THR A 411 1.06 -4.39 12.42
CA THR A 411 1.88 -4.97 13.50
C THR A 411 3.30 -5.22 12.98
N GLN A 412 4.22 -5.71 13.81
CA GLN A 412 5.62 -5.91 13.39
C GLN A 412 6.12 -7.31 13.78
N VAL A 413 5.68 -8.32 13.02
CA VAL A 413 6.09 -9.72 13.18
C VAL A 413 6.51 -10.29 11.83
N SER A 414 7.65 -10.97 11.75
CA SER A 414 8.13 -11.65 10.54
C SER A 414 9.01 -12.87 10.89
N PRO A 415 8.74 -14.04 10.29
CA PRO A 415 7.60 -14.39 9.42
C PRO A 415 6.28 -14.41 10.19
N TYR A 416 5.15 -14.26 9.47
CA TYR A 416 3.80 -14.18 10.08
C TYR A 416 2.82 -15.21 9.52
N THR A 417 3.29 -16.22 8.82
CA THR A 417 2.44 -17.21 8.11
C THR A 417 1.54 -18.02 9.03
N HIS A 418 1.82 -18.05 10.33
CA HIS A 418 1.00 -18.68 11.38
C HIS A 418 -0.16 -17.79 11.87
N LEU A 419 -0.23 -16.50 11.44
CA LEU A 419 -1.22 -15.53 11.89
C LEU A 419 -2.31 -15.33 10.84
N ASN A 420 -3.57 -15.35 11.26
CA ASN A 420 -4.73 -15.00 10.45
C ASN A 420 -5.22 -13.56 10.71
N ILE A 421 -4.45 -12.74 11.43
CA ILE A 421 -4.83 -11.42 11.92
C ILE A 421 -5.32 -10.47 10.82
N ARG A 422 -4.75 -10.56 9.61
CA ARG A 422 -5.12 -9.73 8.46
C ARG A 422 -6.53 -10.07 7.96
N GLN A 423 -6.79 -11.36 7.74
CA GLN A 423 -8.08 -11.86 7.24
C GLN A 423 -9.16 -11.68 8.31
N GLU A 424 -8.85 -11.99 9.56
CA GLU A 424 -9.80 -11.81 10.68
C GLU A 424 -10.19 -10.34 10.83
N PHE A 425 -9.22 -9.41 10.75
CA PHE A 425 -9.53 -7.99 10.79
C PHE A 425 -10.43 -7.57 9.62
N GLN A 426 -10.18 -8.03 8.40
CA GLN A 426 -10.98 -7.70 7.22
C GLN A 426 -12.42 -8.24 7.37
N VAL A 427 -12.60 -9.47 7.84
CA VAL A 427 -13.92 -10.05 8.13
C VAL A 427 -14.66 -9.22 9.17
N LEU A 428 -13.98 -8.83 10.26
CA LEU A 428 -14.57 -8.07 11.36
C LEU A 428 -14.93 -6.62 10.95
N ALA A 429 -14.20 -6.04 10.02
CA ALA A 429 -14.57 -4.74 9.45
C ALA A 429 -15.80 -4.87 8.54
N ASN A 430 -15.80 -5.84 7.63
CA ASN A 430 -16.87 -6.02 6.65
C ASN A 430 -18.20 -6.45 7.28
N GLN A 431 -18.19 -7.32 8.32
CA GLN A 431 -19.41 -7.75 9.02
C GLN A 431 -20.13 -6.60 9.78
N ALA A 432 -19.44 -5.47 9.96
CA ALA A 432 -20.02 -4.29 10.59
C ALA A 432 -20.84 -3.42 9.62
N ILE A 433 -20.80 -3.69 8.32
CA ILE A 433 -21.66 -3.06 7.33
C ILE A 433 -23.09 -3.58 7.54
N VAL A 434 -24.05 -2.68 7.77
CA VAL A 434 -25.44 -3.02 8.08
C VAL A 434 -26.47 -2.26 7.22
N ASP A 435 -26.01 -1.34 6.39
CA ASP A 435 -26.88 -0.69 5.41
C ASP A 435 -27.09 -1.57 4.18
N SER A 436 -28.17 -1.30 3.44
CA SER A 436 -28.39 -1.93 2.15
C SER A 436 -27.43 -1.36 1.12
N ALA A 437 -26.87 -2.19 0.25
CA ALA A 437 -26.12 -1.73 -0.91
C ALA A 437 -26.95 -0.69 -1.69
N LYS A 438 -26.33 0.43 -2.10
CA LYS A 438 -27.00 1.41 -2.96
C LYS A 438 -27.49 0.68 -4.21
N LYS A 439 -28.80 0.69 -4.48
CA LYS A 439 -29.38 0.30 -5.77
C LYS A 439 -28.93 1.32 -6.83
N GLY A 440 -27.80 1.11 -7.45
CA GLY A 440 -27.30 2.02 -8.47
C GLY A 440 -25.95 1.57 -9.01
N ASN A 441 -25.96 1.04 -10.21
CA ASN A 441 -24.87 0.55 -11.06
C ASN A 441 -24.54 -0.96 -11.00
N SER A 442 -25.52 -1.79 -11.19
CA SER A 442 -25.37 -3.18 -11.67
C SER A 442 -25.01 -3.26 -13.17
N ASN A 443 -24.32 -2.27 -13.74
CA ASN A 443 -23.91 -2.30 -15.17
C ASN A 443 -22.44 -2.73 -15.37
N HIS A 444 -21.90 -3.54 -14.47
CA HIS A 444 -20.74 -4.37 -14.76
C HIS A 444 -21.10 -5.86 -14.63
N ALA A 445 -22.28 -6.22 -15.13
CA ALA A 445 -22.63 -7.61 -15.39
C ALA A 445 -21.76 -8.09 -16.55
N ALA A 446 -21.12 -9.23 -16.31
CA ALA A 446 -20.39 -10.06 -17.24
C ALA A 446 -20.85 -9.94 -18.70
N ALA A 447 -19.93 -9.59 -19.57
CA ALA A 447 -19.95 -10.04 -20.93
C ALA A 447 -19.35 -11.46 -21.00
N PRO A 448 -19.91 -12.35 -21.80
CA PRO A 448 -19.55 -13.77 -21.89
C PRO A 448 -18.13 -13.99 -22.38
#